data_242b2a6d39c27b56ba35b19e7e7f2664
#
_entry.id   242b2a6d39c27b56ba35b19e7e7f2664
#
_cell.length_a   1.000
_cell.length_b   1.000
_cell.length_c   1.000
_cell.angle_alpha   90.00
_cell.angle_beta   90.00
_cell.angle_gamma   90.00
#
_symmetry.space_group_name_H-M   'P 1'
#
loop_
_entity.id
_entity.type
_entity.pdbx_description
1 polymer ?
#
loop_
_entity_poly.entity_id
_entity_poly.type
_entity_poly.pdbx_seq_one_letter_code
_entity_poly.pdbx_strand_id
1 'polypeptide(L)'
;CFNTQKLLETAGLLRAVIPGKPILATFRTKNEGGEKNIEADVYIKMLENLAESGYVDIVDIEAYFMDRAKTEKIISKLKNKTVVIGSYHNFNKTPEYDEICERLKYMKEIGADIPKLACMPEQKNDVFTLMRATNDFVTDNRNMPVITMSMDEIGKISRVSGKSFGSSVTFGCLGKASAPGQINVDDLKNILNII
;
A
#
# COMPACT_ATOMS: atom_id res chain seq x y z
N CYS A 1 -7.05 -7.51 -22.17
CA CYS A 1 -6.76 -8.82 -21.54
C CYS A 1 -5.59 -8.68 -20.59
N PHE A 2 -5.73 -9.16 -19.38
CA PHE A 2 -4.60 -9.24 -18.42
C PHE A 2 -3.70 -10.43 -18.81
N ASN A 3 -2.40 -10.19 -19.02
CA ASN A 3 -1.45 -11.25 -19.41
C ASN A 3 -0.58 -11.64 -18.22
N THR A 4 -0.99 -12.66 -17.50
CA THR A 4 -0.28 -13.20 -16.33
C THR A 4 1.13 -13.68 -16.69
N GLN A 5 1.31 -14.31 -17.84
CA GLN A 5 2.61 -14.81 -18.29
C GLN A 5 3.63 -13.66 -18.40
N LYS A 6 3.25 -12.58 -19.09
CA LYS A 6 4.10 -11.39 -19.23
C LYS A 6 4.42 -10.73 -17.89
N LEU A 7 3.46 -10.74 -16.94
CA LEU A 7 3.68 -10.22 -15.59
C LEU A 7 4.75 -11.02 -14.85
N LEU A 8 4.67 -12.36 -14.89
CA LEU A 8 5.64 -13.25 -14.24
C LEU A 8 7.03 -13.15 -14.88
N GLU A 9 7.11 -13.08 -16.20
CA GLU A 9 8.36 -12.83 -16.91
C GLU A 9 9.00 -11.50 -16.47
N THR A 10 8.21 -10.43 -16.39
CA THR A 10 8.69 -9.12 -15.92
C THR A 10 9.17 -9.18 -14.46
N ALA A 11 8.43 -9.86 -13.57
CA ALA A 11 8.84 -10.03 -12.18
C ALA A 11 10.17 -10.82 -12.07
N GLY A 12 10.32 -11.88 -12.88
CA GLY A 12 11.57 -12.66 -12.96
C GLY A 12 12.76 -11.84 -13.45
N LEU A 13 12.57 -11.03 -14.49
CA LEU A 13 13.61 -10.11 -14.99
C LEU A 13 14.00 -9.07 -13.93
N LEU A 14 13.03 -8.47 -13.24
CA LEU A 14 13.30 -7.55 -12.14
C LEU A 14 14.09 -8.23 -11.02
N ARG A 15 13.69 -9.43 -10.62
CA ARG A 15 14.43 -10.19 -9.59
C ARG A 15 15.88 -10.44 -9.97
N ALA A 16 16.14 -10.75 -11.24
CA ALA A 16 17.50 -10.97 -11.74
C ALA A 16 18.36 -9.68 -11.71
N VAL A 17 17.74 -8.53 -12.00
CA VAL A 17 18.45 -7.22 -12.06
C VAL A 17 18.68 -6.62 -10.67
N ILE A 18 17.76 -6.86 -9.72
CA ILE A 18 17.85 -6.31 -8.36
C ILE A 18 17.85 -7.43 -7.29
N PRO A 19 18.86 -8.32 -7.30
CA PRO A 19 18.94 -9.40 -6.32
C PRO A 19 19.05 -8.81 -4.91
N GLY A 20 18.33 -9.39 -3.96
CA GLY A 20 18.37 -8.97 -2.55
C GLY A 20 17.62 -7.68 -2.20
N LYS A 21 16.94 -7.02 -3.15
CA LYS A 21 16.00 -5.94 -2.85
C LYS A 21 14.58 -6.47 -2.78
N PRO A 22 13.77 -6.10 -1.76
CA PRO A 22 12.36 -6.48 -1.73
C PRO A 22 11.59 -5.94 -2.95
N ILE A 23 10.78 -6.78 -3.56
CA ILE A 23 9.89 -6.42 -4.67
C ILE A 23 8.45 -6.46 -4.15
N LEU A 24 7.78 -5.30 -4.20
CA LEU A 24 6.35 -5.15 -3.93
C LEU A 24 5.58 -5.16 -5.26
N ALA A 25 4.73 -6.16 -5.44
CA ALA A 25 3.82 -6.22 -6.58
C ALA A 25 2.44 -5.65 -6.23
N THR A 26 1.98 -4.72 -7.06
CA THR A 26 0.70 -4.03 -6.87
C THR A 26 -0.07 -3.99 -8.18
N PHE A 27 -1.34 -4.39 -8.14
CA PHE A 27 -2.33 -4.02 -9.16
C PHE A 27 -3.36 -3.10 -8.51
N ARG A 28 -3.38 -1.85 -8.93
CA ARG A 28 -4.35 -0.87 -8.44
C ARG A 28 -5.55 -0.81 -9.36
N THR A 29 -6.75 -1.07 -8.82
CA THR A 29 -7.98 -0.98 -9.60
C THR A 29 -8.36 0.47 -9.88
N LYS A 30 -9.22 0.66 -10.90
CA LYS A 30 -9.72 1.99 -11.23
C LYS A 30 -10.48 2.65 -10.08
N ASN A 31 -11.13 1.85 -9.24
CA ASN A 31 -11.88 2.35 -8.09
C ASN A 31 -10.98 2.99 -7.02
N GLU A 32 -9.73 2.56 -6.93
CA GLU A 32 -8.73 3.09 -6.02
C GLU A 32 -7.61 3.87 -6.74
N GLY A 33 -7.92 4.47 -7.89
CA GLY A 33 -7.03 5.40 -8.61
C GLY A 33 -6.10 4.76 -9.63
N GLY A 34 -6.25 3.48 -9.92
CA GLY A 34 -5.54 2.81 -11.02
C GLY A 34 -6.14 3.09 -12.39
N GLU A 35 -5.56 2.52 -13.42
CA GLU A 35 -5.97 2.75 -14.80
C GLU A 35 -7.00 1.73 -15.32
N LYS A 36 -7.07 0.54 -14.71
CA LYS A 36 -7.83 -0.60 -15.23
C LYS A 36 -8.73 -1.23 -14.19
N ASN A 37 -9.85 -1.77 -14.68
CA ASN A 37 -10.67 -2.70 -13.90
C ASN A 37 -10.14 -4.12 -14.08
N ILE A 38 -10.48 -4.99 -13.14
CA ILE A 38 -10.16 -6.42 -13.16
C ILE A 38 -11.31 -7.18 -12.51
N GLU A 39 -11.61 -8.37 -13.03
CA GLU A 39 -12.56 -9.28 -12.40
C GLU A 39 -11.95 -9.95 -11.19
N ALA A 40 -12.77 -10.22 -10.15
CA ALA A 40 -12.28 -10.72 -8.87
C ALA A 40 -11.48 -12.03 -8.99
N ASP A 41 -11.95 -12.98 -9.79
CA ASP A 41 -11.27 -14.26 -9.98
C ASP A 41 -9.93 -14.11 -10.71
N VAL A 42 -9.84 -13.16 -11.65
CA VAL A 42 -8.58 -12.84 -12.36
C VAL A 42 -7.61 -12.16 -11.41
N TYR A 43 -8.12 -11.26 -10.54
CA TYR A 43 -7.32 -10.58 -9.52
C TYR A 43 -6.73 -11.57 -8.51
N ILE A 44 -7.56 -12.46 -7.98
CA ILE A 44 -7.13 -13.53 -7.07
C ILE A 44 -6.03 -14.37 -7.73
N LYS A 45 -6.29 -14.86 -8.96
CA LYS A 45 -5.34 -15.73 -9.67
C LYS A 45 -4.02 -15.03 -9.96
N MET A 46 -4.05 -13.74 -10.26
CA MET A 46 -2.86 -12.93 -10.44
C MET A 46 -2.03 -12.85 -9.16
N LEU A 47 -2.66 -12.54 -8.01
CA LEU A 47 -1.97 -12.47 -6.71
C LEU A 47 -1.37 -13.81 -6.30
N GLU A 48 -2.11 -14.91 -6.51
CA GLU A 48 -1.63 -16.27 -6.26
C GLU A 48 -0.39 -16.60 -7.10
N ASN A 49 -0.44 -16.34 -8.41
CA ASN A 49 0.67 -16.61 -9.31
C ASN A 49 1.91 -15.78 -8.94
N LEU A 50 1.74 -14.52 -8.56
CA LEU A 50 2.84 -13.67 -8.09
C LEU A 50 3.47 -14.21 -6.81
N ALA A 51 2.65 -14.57 -5.81
CA ALA A 51 3.13 -15.12 -4.54
C ALA A 51 3.81 -16.48 -4.72
N GLU A 52 3.31 -17.33 -5.62
CA GLU A 52 3.87 -18.65 -5.91
C GLU A 52 5.15 -18.61 -6.75
N SER A 53 5.38 -17.51 -7.49
CA SER A 53 6.53 -17.38 -8.39
C SER A 53 7.89 -17.32 -7.67
N GLY A 54 7.91 -16.89 -6.40
CA GLY A 54 9.14 -16.61 -5.66
C GLY A 54 9.90 -15.35 -6.15
N TYR A 55 9.35 -14.61 -7.12
CA TYR A 55 9.98 -13.39 -7.66
C TYR A 55 9.63 -12.13 -6.86
N VAL A 56 8.52 -12.15 -6.11
CA VAL A 56 8.06 -11.01 -5.31
C VAL A 56 8.07 -11.36 -3.82
N ASP A 57 8.37 -10.37 -2.99
CA ASP A 57 8.44 -10.54 -1.53
C ASP A 57 7.15 -10.06 -0.86
N ILE A 58 6.47 -9.11 -1.49
CA ILE A 58 5.29 -8.45 -0.94
C ILE A 58 4.24 -8.32 -2.04
N VAL A 59 2.98 -8.56 -1.70
CA VAL A 59 1.83 -8.27 -2.57
C VAL A 59 0.88 -7.30 -1.89
N ASP A 60 0.28 -6.41 -2.68
CA ASP A 60 -0.73 -5.44 -2.24
C ASP A 60 -2.11 -5.92 -2.69
N ILE A 61 -3.02 -6.12 -1.75
CA ILE A 61 -4.42 -6.47 -1.98
C ILE A 61 -5.33 -5.34 -1.52
N GLU A 62 -6.25 -4.89 -2.37
CA GLU A 62 -7.27 -3.91 -2.00
C GLU A 62 -8.27 -4.55 -1.03
N ALA A 63 -8.28 -4.07 0.21
CA ALA A 63 -9.02 -4.70 1.32
C ALA A 63 -10.55 -4.69 1.13
N TYR A 64 -11.05 -3.78 0.29
CA TYR A 64 -12.48 -3.57 0.04
C TYR A 64 -12.91 -3.93 -1.39
N PHE A 65 -12.04 -4.56 -2.16
CA PHE A 65 -12.36 -4.96 -3.55
C PHE A 65 -13.33 -6.14 -3.63
N MET A 66 -13.28 -7.03 -2.65
CA MET A 66 -14.14 -8.21 -2.53
C MET A 66 -14.87 -8.21 -1.19
N ASP A 67 -15.82 -9.12 -1.01
CA ASP A 67 -16.41 -9.37 0.29
C ASP A 67 -15.35 -9.87 1.31
N ARG A 68 -15.66 -9.66 2.60
CA ARG A 68 -14.73 -9.97 3.70
C ARG A 68 -14.23 -11.43 3.66
N ALA A 69 -15.13 -12.38 3.48
CA ALA A 69 -14.79 -13.81 3.54
C ALA A 69 -13.82 -14.21 2.43
N LYS A 70 -14.03 -13.69 1.20
CA LYS A 70 -13.09 -13.92 0.09
C LYS A 70 -11.76 -13.26 0.34
N THR A 71 -11.75 -12.02 0.86
CA THR A 71 -10.52 -11.29 1.17
C THR A 71 -9.70 -12.00 2.25
N GLU A 72 -10.32 -12.44 3.35
CA GLU A 72 -9.66 -13.22 4.40
C GLU A 72 -9.07 -14.53 3.86
N LYS A 73 -9.85 -15.25 3.04
CA LYS A 73 -9.40 -16.52 2.45
C LYS A 73 -8.16 -16.35 1.57
N ILE A 74 -8.15 -15.34 0.70
CA ILE A 74 -7.00 -15.11 -0.19
C ILE A 74 -5.79 -14.62 0.61
N ILE A 75 -5.95 -13.71 1.56
CA ILE A 75 -4.86 -13.24 2.43
C ILE A 75 -4.23 -14.42 3.17
N SER A 76 -5.03 -15.28 3.80
CA SER A 76 -4.54 -16.48 4.50
C SER A 76 -3.71 -17.39 3.59
N LYS A 77 -4.11 -17.54 2.32
CA LYS A 77 -3.36 -18.32 1.34
C LYS A 77 -2.04 -17.67 0.94
N LEU A 78 -2.04 -16.35 0.73
CA LEU A 78 -0.86 -15.59 0.28
C LEU A 78 0.22 -15.49 1.37
N LYS A 79 -0.16 -15.34 2.64
CA LYS A 79 0.77 -15.20 3.80
C LYS A 79 1.72 -16.38 3.97
N ASN A 80 1.41 -17.53 3.45
CA ASN A 80 2.33 -18.67 3.46
C ASN A 80 3.49 -18.55 2.45
N LYS A 81 3.45 -17.56 1.56
CA LYS A 81 4.39 -17.38 0.45
C LYS A 81 5.04 -16.00 0.41
N THR A 82 4.34 -14.97 0.87
CA THR A 82 4.75 -13.57 0.73
C THR A 82 4.14 -12.72 1.85
N VAL A 83 4.69 -11.55 2.10
CA VAL A 83 4.08 -10.53 2.97
C VAL A 83 2.88 -9.90 2.25
N VAL A 84 1.79 -9.69 2.96
CA VAL A 84 0.55 -9.14 2.39
C VAL A 84 0.26 -7.75 2.96
N ILE A 85 0.25 -6.76 2.07
CA ILE A 85 -0.30 -5.44 2.37
C ILE A 85 -1.81 -5.48 2.09
N GLY A 86 -2.64 -5.15 3.09
CA GLY A 86 -4.06 -4.84 2.87
C GLY A 86 -4.22 -3.35 2.68
N SER A 87 -4.70 -2.90 1.52
CA SER A 87 -4.69 -1.48 1.18
C SER A 87 -6.08 -0.89 0.96
N TYR A 88 -6.17 0.43 1.17
CA TYR A 88 -7.30 1.28 0.82
C TYR A 88 -6.81 2.65 0.36
N HIS A 89 -7.39 3.15 -0.73
CA HIS A 89 -7.06 4.46 -1.28
C HIS A 89 -8.33 5.28 -1.53
N ASN A 90 -8.35 6.51 -1.01
CA ASN A 90 -9.42 7.47 -1.28
C ASN A 90 -8.84 8.69 -1.99
N PHE A 91 -9.14 8.83 -3.28
CA PHE A 91 -8.66 9.93 -4.12
C PHE A 91 -9.56 11.16 -4.08
N ASN A 92 -10.69 11.11 -3.34
CA ASN A 92 -11.65 12.19 -3.30
C ASN A 92 -11.49 13.06 -2.03
N LYS A 93 -11.23 12.42 -0.89
CA LYS A 93 -11.13 13.11 0.41
C LYS A 93 -10.31 12.30 1.43
N THR A 94 -9.97 12.94 2.54
CA THR A 94 -9.53 12.25 3.76
C THR A 94 -10.77 11.82 4.55
N PRO A 95 -10.92 10.54 4.89
CA PRO A 95 -11.98 10.09 5.79
C PRO A 95 -11.85 10.72 7.19
N GLU A 96 -12.94 10.74 7.94
CA GLU A 96 -12.93 11.16 9.34
C GLU A 96 -12.02 10.26 10.19
N TYR A 97 -11.55 10.79 11.32
CA TYR A 97 -10.61 10.09 12.21
C TYR A 97 -11.08 8.66 12.57
N ASP A 98 -12.33 8.52 13.00
CA ASP A 98 -12.88 7.22 13.40
C ASP A 98 -12.94 6.24 12.24
N GLU A 99 -13.29 6.71 11.03
CA GLU A 99 -13.30 5.90 9.82
C GLU A 99 -11.90 5.42 9.44
N ILE A 100 -10.87 6.27 9.59
CA ILE A 100 -9.47 5.86 9.36
C ILE A 100 -9.08 4.75 10.34
N CYS A 101 -9.37 4.93 11.62
CA CYS A 101 -9.09 3.94 12.67
C CYS A 101 -9.80 2.60 12.39
N GLU A 102 -11.09 2.63 12.02
CA GLU A 102 -11.86 1.44 11.66
C GLU A 102 -11.29 0.72 10.45
N ARG A 103 -10.86 1.45 9.42
CA ARG A 103 -10.27 0.87 8.23
C ARG A 103 -8.93 0.18 8.51
N LEU A 104 -8.05 0.82 9.28
CA LEU A 104 -6.79 0.22 9.70
C LEU A 104 -7.01 -1.04 10.55
N LYS A 105 -7.96 -0.98 11.49
CA LYS A 105 -8.37 -2.12 12.30
C LYS A 105 -8.93 -3.26 11.44
N TYR A 106 -9.82 -2.94 10.49
CA TYR A 106 -10.39 -3.93 9.57
C TYR A 106 -9.30 -4.65 8.77
N MET A 107 -8.32 -3.92 8.22
CA MET A 107 -7.21 -4.54 7.47
C MET A 107 -6.38 -5.49 8.34
N LYS A 108 -6.17 -5.15 9.62
CA LYS A 108 -5.56 -6.06 10.59
C LYS A 108 -6.43 -7.30 10.82
N GLU A 109 -7.74 -7.13 11.03
CA GLU A 109 -8.68 -8.22 11.33
C GLU A 109 -8.82 -9.23 10.19
N ILE A 110 -8.80 -8.77 8.92
CA ILE A 110 -8.81 -9.67 7.76
C ILE A 110 -7.47 -10.37 7.55
N GLY A 111 -6.48 -10.11 8.41
CA GLY A 111 -5.21 -10.82 8.45
C GLY A 111 -4.09 -10.23 7.61
N ALA A 112 -4.19 -9.00 7.12
CA ALA A 112 -3.07 -8.35 6.45
C ALA A 112 -1.85 -8.22 7.40
N ASP A 113 -0.65 -8.39 6.85
CA ASP A 113 0.58 -8.18 7.61
C ASP A 113 0.87 -6.69 7.81
N ILE A 114 0.49 -5.87 6.83
CA ILE A 114 0.72 -4.43 6.81
C ILE A 114 -0.55 -3.74 6.33
N PRO A 115 -1.35 -3.13 7.22
CA PRO A 115 -2.42 -2.21 6.81
C PRO A 115 -1.85 -1.01 6.06
N LYS A 116 -2.52 -0.58 4.98
CA LYS A 116 -2.11 0.58 4.19
C LYS A 116 -3.28 1.46 3.83
N LEU A 117 -3.19 2.75 4.14
CA LEU A 117 -4.21 3.74 3.82
C LEU A 117 -3.60 4.98 3.19
N ALA A 118 -4.09 5.35 2.01
CA ALA A 118 -3.75 6.60 1.34
C ALA A 118 -5.01 7.43 1.08
N CYS A 119 -4.98 8.72 1.36
CA CYS A 119 -6.14 9.60 1.17
C CYS A 119 -5.75 10.97 0.63
N MET A 120 -6.71 11.63 0.01
CA MET A 120 -6.55 12.97 -0.55
C MET A 120 -6.93 14.01 0.51
N PRO A 121 -6.04 14.92 0.89
CA PRO A 121 -6.38 16.02 1.78
C PRO A 121 -7.06 17.14 0.99
N GLU A 122 -8.11 17.74 1.54
CA GLU A 122 -8.72 18.97 1.05
C GLU A 122 -8.16 20.19 1.81
N GLN A 123 -7.69 19.96 3.03
CA GLN A 123 -7.14 20.99 3.92
C GLN A 123 -6.02 20.43 4.80
N LYS A 124 -5.25 21.33 5.43
CA LYS A 124 -4.12 20.95 6.29
C LYS A 124 -4.53 20.05 7.46
N ASN A 125 -5.73 20.28 8.01
CA ASN A 125 -6.23 19.50 9.13
C ASN A 125 -6.39 18.02 8.78
N ASP A 126 -6.70 17.69 7.52
CA ASP A 126 -6.84 16.31 7.04
C ASP A 126 -5.53 15.53 7.17
N VAL A 127 -4.40 16.21 6.93
CA VAL A 127 -3.08 15.61 7.10
C VAL A 127 -2.84 15.27 8.57
N PHE A 128 -3.16 16.17 9.49
CA PHE A 128 -3.03 15.94 10.93
C PHE A 128 -3.97 14.83 11.42
N THR A 129 -5.19 14.77 10.88
CA THR A 129 -6.16 13.70 11.18
C THR A 129 -5.59 12.34 10.82
N LEU A 130 -5.01 12.18 9.61
CA LEU A 130 -4.38 10.94 9.19
C LEU A 130 -3.16 10.60 10.07
N MET A 131 -2.28 11.55 10.32
CA MET A 131 -1.08 11.32 11.13
C MET A 131 -1.43 10.92 12.56
N ARG A 132 -2.44 11.55 13.16
CA ARG A 132 -2.96 11.20 14.48
C ARG A 132 -3.52 9.77 14.51
N ALA A 133 -4.42 9.44 13.59
CA ALA A 133 -4.99 8.09 13.51
C ALA A 133 -3.90 7.01 13.32
N THR A 134 -2.85 7.32 12.55
CA THR A 134 -1.71 6.43 12.38
C THR A 134 -0.93 6.24 13.67
N ASN A 135 -0.61 7.33 14.37
CA ASN A 135 0.09 7.29 15.66
C ASN A 135 -0.68 6.47 16.71
N ASP A 136 -1.99 6.66 16.79
CA ASP A 136 -2.84 5.95 17.73
C ASP A 136 -2.91 4.46 17.37
N PHE A 137 -3.03 4.12 16.07
CA PHE A 137 -2.97 2.74 15.61
C PHE A 137 -1.65 2.05 16.00
N VAL A 138 -0.50 2.69 15.78
CA VAL A 138 0.82 2.12 16.12
C VAL A 138 0.99 1.96 17.63
N THR A 139 0.48 2.90 18.41
CA THR A 139 0.52 2.84 19.87
C THR A 139 -0.23 1.62 20.40
N ASP A 140 -1.40 1.34 19.84
CA ASP A 140 -2.22 0.18 20.21
C ASP A 140 -1.71 -1.15 19.61
N ASN A 141 -0.88 -1.09 18.57
CA ASN A 141 -0.41 -2.24 17.81
C ASN A 141 1.12 -2.23 17.61
N ARG A 142 1.88 -2.14 18.69
CA ARG A 142 3.34 -1.87 18.71
C ARG A 142 4.20 -2.75 17.80
N ASN A 143 3.75 -3.96 17.49
CA ASN A 143 4.50 -4.92 16.67
C ASN A 143 3.96 -5.03 15.24
N MET A 144 3.00 -4.19 14.85
CA MET A 144 2.40 -4.22 13.53
C MET A 144 2.83 -2.99 12.71
N PRO A 145 3.57 -3.18 11.63
CA PRO A 145 3.88 -2.08 10.73
C PRO A 145 2.61 -1.58 10.05
N VAL A 146 2.55 -0.29 9.80
CA VAL A 146 1.45 0.36 9.07
C VAL A 146 2.02 1.31 8.03
N ILE A 147 1.32 1.48 6.93
CA ILE A 147 1.68 2.42 5.87
C ILE A 147 0.53 3.41 5.71
N THR A 148 0.78 4.67 5.97
CA THR A 148 -0.21 5.72 5.71
C THR A 148 0.42 6.90 5.00
N MET A 149 -0.35 7.54 4.12
CA MET A 149 0.09 8.74 3.44
C MET A 149 -1.08 9.64 3.04
N SER A 150 -0.91 10.91 3.28
CA SER A 150 -1.72 11.95 2.69
C SER A 150 -1.14 12.30 1.32
N MET A 151 -1.99 12.38 0.31
CA MET A 151 -1.58 12.62 -1.08
C MET A 151 -1.43 14.12 -1.35
N ASP A 152 -1.10 14.47 -2.61
CA ASP A 152 -0.95 15.84 -3.10
C ASP A 152 0.09 16.70 -2.35
N GLU A 153 0.21 17.96 -2.73
CA GLU A 153 1.19 18.93 -2.20
C GLU A 153 1.05 19.12 -0.68
N ILE A 154 -0.20 19.30 -0.21
CA ILE A 154 -0.50 19.50 1.22
C ILE A 154 -0.05 18.28 2.04
N GLY A 155 -0.17 17.08 1.47
CA GLY A 155 0.14 15.82 2.12
C GLY A 155 1.61 15.41 2.14
N LYS A 156 2.50 16.12 1.42
CA LYS A 156 3.92 15.74 1.30
C LYS A 156 4.63 15.54 2.62
N ILE A 157 4.27 16.31 3.65
CA ILE A 157 4.86 16.17 4.98
C ILE A 157 4.68 14.75 5.55
N SER A 158 3.55 14.11 5.30
CA SER A 158 3.30 12.73 5.76
C SER A 158 4.24 11.70 5.12
N ARG A 159 4.78 12.00 3.93
CA ARG A 159 5.69 11.10 3.22
C ARG A 159 7.11 11.15 3.75
N VAL A 160 7.51 12.25 4.36
CA VAL A 160 8.87 12.43 4.87
C VAL A 160 8.97 12.25 6.39
N SER A 161 7.89 12.45 7.13
CA SER A 161 7.88 12.40 8.61
C SER A 161 7.36 11.06 9.19
N GLY A 162 7.32 9.98 8.40
CA GLY A 162 6.79 8.68 8.83
C GLY A 162 7.35 8.18 10.16
N LYS A 163 8.65 8.36 10.40
CA LYS A 163 9.30 7.99 11.67
C LYS A 163 8.68 8.69 12.89
N SER A 164 8.16 9.92 12.72
CA SER A 164 7.63 10.72 13.81
C SER A 164 6.22 10.33 14.24
N PHE A 165 5.40 9.73 13.34
CA PHE A 165 4.03 9.36 13.63
C PHE A 165 3.68 7.88 13.38
N GLY A 166 4.66 7.07 12.94
CA GLY A 166 4.55 5.62 12.89
C GLY A 166 4.32 4.99 11.53
N SER A 167 4.26 5.75 10.41
CA SER A 167 4.19 5.14 9.07
C SER A 167 5.54 4.52 8.70
N SER A 168 5.54 3.21 8.44
CA SER A 168 6.78 2.42 8.30
C SER A 168 7.43 2.50 6.92
N VAL A 169 6.68 2.88 5.88
CA VAL A 169 7.15 2.91 4.49
C VAL A 169 6.64 4.16 3.77
N THR A 170 7.49 4.76 2.97
CA THR A 170 7.11 5.82 2.03
C THR A 170 7.48 5.45 0.60
N PHE A 171 6.89 6.15 -0.39
CA PHE A 171 7.05 5.85 -1.81
C PHE A 171 7.58 7.08 -2.55
N GLY A 172 8.79 6.98 -3.07
CA GLY A 172 9.34 7.90 -4.05
C GLY A 172 8.99 7.49 -5.47
N CYS A 173 9.25 8.36 -6.44
CA CYS A 173 9.11 8.06 -7.86
C CYS A 173 10.44 8.15 -8.60
N LEU A 174 10.58 7.30 -9.63
CA LEU A 174 11.61 7.41 -10.65
C LEU A 174 10.94 7.93 -11.94
N GLY A 175 11.21 9.17 -12.32
CA GLY A 175 10.55 9.82 -13.45
C GLY A 175 9.12 10.24 -13.13
N LYS A 176 8.12 9.67 -13.84
CA LYS A 176 6.71 10.03 -13.66
C LYS A 176 6.16 9.50 -12.34
N ALA A 177 5.54 10.38 -11.56
CA ALA A 177 4.84 10.00 -10.33
C ALA A 177 3.64 9.07 -10.63
N SER A 178 3.47 8.02 -9.85
CA SER A 178 2.32 7.10 -9.92
C SER A 178 1.15 7.51 -9.02
N ALA A 179 1.37 8.47 -8.13
CA ALA A 179 0.34 9.03 -7.26
C ALA A 179 0.64 10.50 -6.96
N PRO A 180 -0.39 11.35 -6.69
CA PRO A 180 -0.20 12.74 -6.33
C PRO A 180 0.73 12.94 -5.13
N GLY A 181 1.57 13.97 -5.18
CA GLY A 181 2.48 14.33 -4.09
C GLY A 181 3.68 13.39 -3.90
N GLN A 182 3.93 12.43 -4.79
CA GLN A 182 5.17 11.66 -4.75
C GLN A 182 6.39 12.56 -4.99
N ILE A 183 7.45 12.30 -4.22
CA ILE A 183 8.74 12.99 -4.29
C ILE A 183 9.69 12.13 -5.12
N ASN A 184 10.57 12.75 -5.91
CA ASN A 184 11.62 12.01 -6.60
C ASN A 184 12.44 11.20 -5.58
N VAL A 185 12.87 10.00 -5.96
CA VAL A 185 13.52 9.06 -5.03
C VAL A 185 14.85 9.60 -4.46
N ASP A 186 15.60 10.37 -5.25
CA ASP A 186 16.88 10.92 -4.79
C ASP A 186 16.66 12.07 -3.81
N ASP A 187 15.68 12.95 -4.06
CA ASP A 187 15.28 14.01 -3.14
C ASP A 187 14.72 13.41 -1.85
N LEU A 188 13.85 12.39 -1.97
CA LEU A 188 13.28 11.70 -0.82
C LEU A 188 14.37 11.06 0.05
N LYS A 189 15.35 10.39 -0.54
CA LYS A 189 16.51 9.86 0.15
C LYS A 189 17.28 10.92 0.94
N ASN A 190 17.56 12.05 0.28
CA ASN A 190 18.29 13.16 0.90
C ASN A 190 17.53 13.70 2.12
N ILE A 191 16.21 13.90 2.00
CA ILE A 191 15.37 14.36 3.10
C ILE A 191 15.38 13.34 4.25
N LEU A 192 15.15 12.06 3.97
CA LEU A 192 15.08 11.00 4.98
C LEU A 192 16.42 10.75 5.71
N ASN A 193 17.54 11.17 5.14
CA ASN A 193 18.85 11.10 5.80
C ASN A 193 19.09 12.26 6.79
N ILE A 194 18.28 13.32 6.71
CA ILE A 194 18.41 14.51 7.56
C ILE A 194 17.48 14.42 8.78
N ILE A 195 16.30 13.73 8.64
CA ILE A 195 15.24 13.68 9.66
C ILE A 195 15.11 12.32 10.36
#